data_31ca152baa58db637a4166010e41eeb8
#
_entry.id   31ca152baa58db637a4166010e41eeb8
#
_cell.length_a   1.000
_cell.length_b   1.000
_cell.length_c   1.000
_cell.angle_alpha   90.00
_cell.angle_beta   90.00
_cell.angle_gamma   90.00
#
_symmetry.space_group_name_H-M   'P 1'
#
loop_
_entity.id
_entity.type
_entity.pdbx_description
1 polymer ?
#
loop_
_entity_poly.entity_id
_entity_poly.type
_entity_poly.pdbx_seq_one_letter_code
_entity_poly.pdbx_strand_id
1 'polypeptide(L)'
;MKPSFLVITLHSGENEFGACKASVAAQQGVDVSHEVIAGLDNEAAHKALYQMIMSNADSYDRFLKLDADMVLNRPTALQEVNRVFENNPGVDHVVSMVQDHYTNRAIYGVHSFSPRVRWELEKHDQLFVDPDPQYEGTMLRDPDGLAIYVDHAPDPDRYQAFHFGFHRTLKLMQMIKNKQSARHIQYQLGILKDAETYYEKDGPETLGMTVLAADLVRRGELTAKTGDKNNAQVEAAFRKIENLSDDQVRKRVRMGKPARMLAYWWLLLRIRRKVEREERQIARNR
;
A
#
# COMPACT_ATOMS: atom_id res chain seq x y z
N MET A 1 15.03 18.48 23.88
CA MET A 1 14.77 17.02 23.94
C MET A 1 14.70 16.52 22.51
N LYS A 2 15.06 15.26 22.27
CA LYS A 2 14.80 14.63 20.97
C LYS A 2 13.30 14.34 20.82
N PRO A 3 12.72 14.49 19.63
CA PRO A 3 11.33 14.10 19.41
C PRO A 3 11.17 12.59 19.54
N SER A 4 10.08 12.16 20.16
CA SER A 4 9.76 10.75 20.39
C SER A 4 8.81 10.21 19.31
N PHE A 5 9.14 9.04 18.77
CA PHE A 5 8.34 8.32 17.77
C PHE A 5 7.88 6.98 18.31
N LEU A 6 6.60 6.66 18.08
CA LEU A 6 6.12 5.29 18.10
C LEU A 6 5.97 4.81 16.66
N VAL A 7 6.83 3.89 16.25
CA VAL A 7 6.73 3.18 14.97
C VAL A 7 5.92 1.92 15.20
N ILE A 8 4.86 1.70 14.42
CA ILE A 8 4.00 0.52 14.52
C ILE A 8 4.03 -0.22 13.21
N THR A 9 4.49 -1.47 13.26
CA THR A 9 4.62 -2.33 12.07
C THR A 9 3.54 -3.41 12.06
N LEU A 10 2.81 -3.52 10.95
CA LEU A 10 1.92 -4.64 10.67
C LEU A 10 2.72 -5.74 9.97
N HIS A 11 2.73 -6.95 10.57
CA HIS A 11 3.50 -8.09 10.06
C HIS A 11 2.60 -9.31 9.80
N SER A 12 2.64 -9.81 8.58
CA SER A 12 1.92 -11.01 8.13
C SER A 12 2.81 -12.03 7.40
N GLY A 13 4.15 -11.99 7.67
CA GLY A 13 5.14 -12.92 7.10
C GLY A 13 5.85 -12.33 5.86
N GLU A 14 6.12 -11.03 5.86
CA GLU A 14 6.90 -10.35 4.83
C GLU A 14 8.38 -10.71 4.92
N ASN A 15 9.01 -10.91 3.74
CA ASN A 15 10.42 -11.29 3.64
C ASN A 15 11.35 -10.21 4.22
N GLU A 16 10.98 -8.95 4.06
CA GLU A 16 11.76 -7.78 4.49
C GLU A 16 11.65 -7.46 5.97
N PHE A 17 10.86 -8.20 6.76
CA PHE A 17 10.59 -7.86 8.17
C PHE A 17 11.86 -7.68 9.00
N GLY A 18 12.89 -8.52 8.77
CA GLY A 18 14.19 -8.36 9.42
C GLY A 18 14.86 -7.02 9.11
N ALA A 19 14.86 -6.63 7.83
CA ALA A 19 15.39 -5.36 7.35
C ALA A 19 14.56 -4.17 7.85
N CYS A 20 13.23 -4.29 7.86
CA CYS A 20 12.32 -3.29 8.44
C CYS A 20 12.70 -2.98 9.89
N LYS A 21 12.79 -3.99 10.77
CA LYS A 21 13.19 -3.81 12.18
C LYS A 21 14.57 -3.17 12.31
N ALA A 22 15.54 -3.65 11.54
CA ALA A 22 16.90 -3.10 11.58
C ALA A 22 16.93 -1.62 11.17
N SER A 23 16.15 -1.25 10.14
CA SER A 23 16.07 0.13 9.65
C SER A 23 15.44 1.08 10.67
N VAL A 24 14.45 0.62 11.44
CA VAL A 24 13.84 1.39 12.53
C VAL A 24 14.84 1.55 13.69
N ALA A 25 15.52 0.47 14.09
CA ALA A 25 16.53 0.52 15.16
C ALA A 25 17.74 1.42 14.83
N ALA A 26 18.04 1.62 13.54
CA ALA A 26 19.14 2.44 13.07
C ALA A 26 18.83 3.96 13.05
N GLN A 27 17.61 4.40 13.39
CA GLN A 27 17.22 5.80 13.30
C GLN A 27 17.98 6.67 14.30
N GLN A 28 18.33 7.87 13.86
CA GLN A 28 19.12 8.84 14.58
C GLN A 28 18.38 10.18 14.72
N GLY A 29 18.76 10.96 15.72
CA GLY A 29 18.18 12.30 15.95
C GLY A 29 16.80 12.30 16.57
N VAL A 30 16.22 11.13 16.83
CA VAL A 30 14.91 10.91 17.47
C VAL A 30 15.02 9.81 18.51
N ASP A 31 14.06 9.75 19.44
CA ASP A 31 13.88 8.63 20.37
C ASP A 31 12.78 7.73 19.81
N VAL A 32 13.10 6.45 19.54
CA VAL A 32 12.19 5.53 18.81
C VAL A 32 11.79 4.37 19.71
N SER A 33 10.48 4.16 19.83
CA SER A 33 9.87 2.89 20.25
C SER A 33 9.29 2.19 19.04
N HIS A 34 9.48 0.87 18.97
CA HIS A 34 9.00 0.06 17.85
C HIS A 34 8.09 -1.06 18.34
N GLU A 35 6.83 -1.03 17.92
CA GLU A 35 5.84 -2.05 18.22
C GLU A 35 5.48 -2.84 16.96
N VAL A 36 5.25 -4.15 17.12
CA VAL A 36 4.90 -5.04 16.01
C VAL A 36 3.58 -5.72 16.30
N ILE A 37 2.62 -5.56 15.40
CA ILE A 37 1.33 -6.24 15.42
C ILE A 37 1.40 -7.39 14.42
N ALA A 38 1.29 -8.63 14.91
CA ALA A 38 1.38 -9.84 14.11
C ALA A 38 0.29 -10.85 14.48
N GLY A 39 0.00 -11.80 13.58
CA GLY A 39 -0.92 -12.91 13.84
C GLY A 39 -2.41 -12.53 13.82
N LEU A 40 -2.74 -11.33 13.38
CA LEU A 40 -4.11 -10.86 13.21
C LEU A 40 -4.50 -10.84 11.72
N ASP A 41 -5.80 -10.92 11.44
CA ASP A 41 -6.30 -10.60 10.11
C ASP A 41 -6.16 -9.10 9.82
N ASN A 42 -6.35 -8.73 8.56
CA ASN A 42 -6.09 -7.36 8.11
C ASN A 42 -6.94 -6.31 8.87
N GLU A 43 -8.21 -6.61 9.14
CA GLU A 43 -9.11 -5.72 9.87
C GLU A 43 -8.68 -5.55 11.33
N ALA A 44 -8.47 -6.66 12.03
CA ALA A 44 -8.06 -6.64 13.43
C ALA A 44 -6.67 -5.97 13.59
N ALA A 45 -5.74 -6.19 12.66
CA ALA A 45 -4.41 -5.58 12.69
C ALA A 45 -4.47 -4.05 12.55
N HIS A 46 -5.25 -3.54 11.62
CA HIS A 46 -5.43 -2.08 11.46
C HIS A 46 -6.17 -1.46 12.66
N LYS A 47 -7.21 -2.12 13.16
CA LYS A 47 -7.92 -1.69 14.37
C LYS A 47 -6.98 -1.59 15.56
N ALA A 48 -6.16 -2.61 15.79
CA ALA A 48 -5.16 -2.61 16.86
C ALA A 48 -4.10 -1.50 16.69
N LEU A 49 -3.62 -1.26 15.45
CA LEU A 49 -2.68 -0.19 15.16
C LEU A 49 -3.24 1.19 15.53
N TYR A 50 -4.43 1.53 15.05
CA TYR A 50 -5.03 2.85 15.31
C TYR A 50 -5.45 3.01 16.77
N GLN A 51 -5.89 1.93 17.43
CA GLN A 51 -6.12 1.93 18.87
C GLN A 51 -4.83 2.22 19.64
N MET A 52 -3.71 1.62 19.23
CA MET A 52 -2.40 1.84 19.85
C MET A 52 -1.94 3.29 19.71
N ILE A 53 -2.12 3.91 18.52
CA ILE A 53 -1.82 5.34 18.32
C ILE A 53 -2.64 6.19 19.30
N MET A 54 -3.96 5.99 19.35
CA MET A 54 -4.84 6.79 20.21
C MET A 54 -4.53 6.63 21.70
N SER A 55 -4.20 5.42 22.14
CA SER A 55 -3.89 5.12 23.53
C SER A 55 -2.53 5.67 23.99
N ASN A 56 -1.64 6.01 23.06
CA ASN A 56 -0.31 6.53 23.33
C ASN A 56 -0.14 8.01 22.94
N ALA A 57 -1.25 8.71 22.67
CA ALA A 57 -1.23 10.10 22.19
C ALA A 57 -0.49 11.06 23.12
N ASP A 58 -0.53 10.84 24.43
CA ASP A 58 0.14 11.69 25.42
C ASP A 58 1.61 11.29 25.68
N SER A 59 2.08 10.18 25.09
CA SER A 59 3.39 9.59 25.37
C SER A 59 4.42 9.82 24.26
N TYR A 60 3.97 10.12 23.05
CA TYR A 60 4.83 10.28 21.87
C TYR A 60 4.48 11.54 21.10
N ASP A 61 5.51 12.18 20.54
CA ASP A 61 5.36 13.37 19.70
C ASP A 61 4.82 13.01 18.30
N ARG A 62 5.16 11.82 17.78
CA ARG A 62 4.81 11.37 16.43
C ARG A 62 4.59 9.88 16.38
N PHE A 63 3.79 9.47 15.40
CA PHE A 63 3.49 8.08 15.07
C PHE A 63 3.82 7.79 13.62
N LEU A 64 4.37 6.60 13.36
CA LEU A 64 4.61 6.10 12.00
C LEU A 64 3.92 4.75 11.83
N LYS A 65 3.03 4.64 10.84
CA LYS A 65 2.55 3.36 10.32
C LYS A 65 3.55 2.88 9.28
N LEU A 66 4.16 1.73 9.52
CA LEU A 66 5.17 1.13 8.65
C LEU A 66 4.80 -0.34 8.40
N ASP A 67 4.49 -0.73 7.15
CA ASP A 67 4.22 -2.12 6.85
C ASP A 67 5.52 -2.94 6.88
N ALA A 68 5.46 -4.24 7.17
CA ALA A 68 6.65 -5.06 7.41
C ALA A 68 7.52 -5.28 6.17
N ASP A 69 7.00 -4.99 4.98
CA ASP A 69 7.74 -4.93 3.71
C ASP A 69 8.32 -3.55 3.39
N MET A 70 8.27 -2.61 4.33
CA MET A 70 8.83 -1.27 4.18
C MET A 70 10.13 -1.13 4.97
N VAL A 71 11.16 -0.58 4.33
CA VAL A 71 12.49 -0.38 4.90
C VAL A 71 12.86 1.11 4.84
N LEU A 72 13.18 1.71 5.99
CA LEU A 72 13.70 3.07 6.02
C LEU A 72 15.11 3.09 5.41
N ASN A 73 15.30 3.86 4.34
CA ASN A 73 16.53 3.79 3.53
C ASN A 73 17.67 4.69 4.02
N ARG A 74 17.47 5.41 5.13
CA ARG A 74 18.51 6.21 5.78
C ARG A 74 18.24 6.45 7.26
N PRO A 75 19.29 6.65 8.07
CA PRO A 75 19.16 6.77 9.52
C PRO A 75 18.54 8.10 9.99
N THR A 76 18.41 9.10 9.11
CA THR A 76 17.82 10.42 9.45
C THR A 76 16.34 10.52 9.03
N ALA A 77 15.75 9.46 8.52
CA ALA A 77 14.40 9.47 7.95
C ALA A 77 13.35 10.04 8.92
N LEU A 78 13.29 9.54 10.15
CA LEU A 78 12.31 10.00 11.14
C LEU A 78 12.59 11.43 11.62
N GLN A 79 13.86 11.85 11.69
CA GLN A 79 14.21 13.23 11.99
C GLN A 79 13.70 14.18 10.88
N GLU A 80 13.81 13.77 9.63
CA GLU A 80 13.31 14.56 8.49
C GLU A 80 11.79 14.66 8.50
N VAL A 81 11.08 13.55 8.79
CA VAL A 81 9.63 13.56 8.98
C VAL A 81 9.23 14.49 10.12
N ASN A 82 9.94 14.47 11.25
CA ASN A 82 9.64 15.39 12.34
C ASN A 82 9.78 16.86 11.94
N ARG A 83 10.80 17.22 11.16
CA ARG A 83 10.97 18.60 10.64
C ARG A 83 9.77 19.05 9.81
N VAL A 84 9.11 18.15 9.05
CA VAL A 84 7.89 18.48 8.33
C VAL A 84 6.81 18.95 9.29
N PHE A 85 6.59 18.25 10.40
CA PHE A 85 5.61 18.66 11.41
C PHE A 85 6.01 19.94 12.14
N GLU A 86 7.31 20.12 12.48
CA GLU A 86 7.82 21.34 13.14
C GLU A 86 7.62 22.58 12.25
N ASN A 87 7.90 22.45 10.96
CA ASN A 87 7.73 23.52 9.99
C ASN A 87 6.25 23.81 9.65
N ASN A 88 5.36 22.88 9.98
CA ASN A 88 3.91 22.97 9.68
C ASN A 88 3.08 22.60 10.92
N PRO A 89 3.00 23.46 11.95
CA PRO A 89 2.36 23.12 13.24
C PRO A 89 0.88 22.72 13.15
N GLY A 90 0.19 23.14 12.09
CA GLY A 90 -1.21 22.76 11.81
C GLY A 90 -1.37 21.42 11.11
N VAL A 91 -0.30 20.70 10.81
CA VAL A 91 -0.36 19.39 10.14
C VAL A 91 -0.53 18.28 11.16
N ASP A 92 -1.51 17.41 10.89
CA ASP A 92 -1.78 16.23 11.72
C ASP A 92 -1.46 14.92 11.02
N HIS A 93 -1.41 14.93 9.68
CA HIS A 93 -1.19 13.73 8.91
C HIS A 93 -0.25 14.03 7.73
N VAL A 94 0.83 13.30 7.63
CA VAL A 94 1.78 13.34 6.51
C VAL A 94 1.68 12.03 5.76
N VAL A 95 1.38 12.09 4.46
CA VAL A 95 1.39 10.95 3.54
C VAL A 95 2.57 11.10 2.60
N SER A 96 3.57 10.26 2.76
CA SER A 96 4.79 10.33 1.96
C SER A 96 4.81 9.26 0.86
N MET A 97 5.58 9.56 -0.19
CA MET A 97 5.87 8.58 -1.21
C MET A 97 6.90 7.56 -0.72
N VAL A 98 6.79 6.35 -1.22
CA VAL A 98 7.76 5.26 -1.06
C VAL A 98 8.32 4.89 -2.44
N GLN A 99 9.57 4.45 -2.51
CA GLN A 99 10.10 3.79 -3.69
C GLN A 99 9.52 2.37 -3.75
N ASP A 100 8.59 2.14 -4.65
CA ASP A 100 7.94 0.85 -4.80
C ASP A 100 8.70 -0.05 -5.76
N HIS A 101 9.18 -1.19 -5.27
CA HIS A 101 9.97 -2.13 -6.06
C HIS A 101 9.11 -3.03 -6.97
N TYR A 102 7.80 -3.11 -6.75
CA TYR A 102 6.91 -3.80 -7.71
C TYR A 102 6.71 -3.02 -9.01
N THR A 103 6.70 -1.69 -8.94
CA THR A 103 6.45 -0.83 -10.09
C THR A 103 7.70 -0.10 -10.58
N ASN A 104 8.78 -0.14 -9.78
CA ASN A 104 9.99 0.68 -9.91
C ASN A 104 9.66 2.19 -10.00
N ARG A 105 8.70 2.63 -9.20
CA ARG A 105 8.22 4.02 -9.15
C ARG A 105 7.94 4.47 -7.72
N ALA A 106 7.86 5.78 -7.57
CA ALA A 106 7.32 6.38 -6.36
C ALA A 106 5.79 6.23 -6.32
N ILE A 107 5.26 5.70 -5.20
CA ILE A 107 3.83 5.62 -4.92
C ILE A 107 3.53 6.13 -3.50
N TYR A 108 2.31 6.58 -3.24
CA TYR A 108 1.89 6.87 -1.87
C TYR A 108 1.81 5.58 -1.05
N GLY A 109 2.46 5.55 0.12
CA GLY A 109 2.53 4.31 0.89
C GLY A 109 2.74 4.44 2.39
N VAL A 110 3.42 5.47 2.89
CA VAL A 110 3.75 5.60 4.31
C VAL A 110 3.03 6.78 4.96
N HIS A 111 2.51 6.55 6.17
CA HIS A 111 1.70 7.49 6.90
C HIS A 111 2.33 7.83 8.25
N SER A 112 2.49 9.13 8.52
CA SER A 112 2.92 9.65 9.80
C SER A 112 1.86 10.56 10.40
N PHE A 113 1.67 10.50 11.73
CA PHE A 113 0.59 11.19 12.40
C PHE A 113 1.10 12.01 13.60
N SER A 114 0.42 13.13 13.86
CA SER A 114 0.51 13.83 15.13
C SER A 114 -0.32 13.11 16.19
N PRO A 115 -0.12 13.40 17.49
CA PRO A 115 -0.94 12.83 18.56
C PRO A 115 -2.40 13.31 18.58
N ARG A 116 -2.78 14.25 17.72
CA ARG A 116 -4.15 14.79 17.64
C ARG A 116 -5.07 13.96 16.77
N VAL A 117 -4.55 13.03 15.94
CA VAL A 117 -5.36 12.23 15.03
C VAL A 117 -6.18 11.19 15.81
N ARG A 118 -7.42 11.00 15.40
CA ARG A 118 -8.36 10.02 15.97
C ARG A 118 -8.99 9.17 14.88
N TRP A 119 -9.51 8.00 15.23
CA TRP A 119 -10.21 7.10 14.32
C TRP A 119 -11.48 6.56 14.95
N GLU A 120 -12.55 6.44 14.16
CA GLU A 120 -13.74 5.68 14.51
C GLU A 120 -13.57 4.23 14.09
N LEU A 121 -13.20 3.35 15.01
CA LEU A 121 -12.81 1.97 14.73
C LEU A 121 -13.98 1.01 14.46
N GLU A 122 -15.21 1.41 14.74
CA GLU A 122 -16.41 0.56 14.61
C GLU A 122 -17.09 0.65 13.23
N LYS A 123 -16.64 1.55 12.36
CA LYS A 123 -17.24 1.78 11.03
C LYS A 123 -16.46 1.07 9.95
N HIS A 124 -16.70 -0.22 9.74
CA HIS A 124 -16.02 -0.97 8.69
C HIS A 124 -17.02 -1.66 7.78
N ASP A 125 -17.24 -1.08 6.62
CA ASP A 125 -18.08 -1.63 5.56
C ASP A 125 -17.23 -2.08 4.34
N GLN A 126 -15.90 -2.14 4.49
CA GLN A 126 -15.00 -2.27 3.34
C GLN A 126 -13.97 -3.39 3.51
N LEU A 127 -13.66 -4.04 2.40
CA LEU A 127 -12.64 -5.09 2.26
C LEU A 127 -11.20 -4.59 2.51
N PHE A 128 -10.99 -3.27 2.56
CA PHE A 128 -9.73 -2.61 2.90
C PHE A 128 -9.99 -1.66 4.04
N VAL A 129 -9.49 -2.04 5.17
CA VAL A 129 -9.94 -1.59 6.48
C VAL A 129 -9.01 -0.51 7.04
N ASP A 130 -8.59 0.43 6.21
CA ASP A 130 -8.02 1.67 6.71
C ASP A 130 -9.18 2.64 7.00
N PRO A 131 -9.60 2.82 8.29
CA PRO A 131 -10.59 3.83 8.63
C PRO A 131 -10.02 5.22 8.32
N ASP A 132 -10.89 6.11 7.87
CA ASP A 132 -10.48 7.48 7.58
C ASP A 132 -10.06 8.18 8.88
N PRO A 133 -8.85 8.78 8.93
CA PRO A 133 -8.40 9.54 10.09
C PRO A 133 -9.21 10.82 10.27
N GLN A 134 -9.53 11.16 11.51
CA GLN A 134 -10.20 12.39 11.90
C GLN A 134 -9.21 13.30 12.61
N TYR A 135 -9.12 14.55 12.19
CA TYR A 135 -8.25 15.58 12.76
C TYR A 135 -8.79 16.99 12.44
N GLU A 136 -8.49 17.95 13.30
CA GLU A 136 -8.84 19.36 13.08
C GLU A 136 -7.85 20.09 12.18
N GLY A 137 -6.61 19.61 12.14
CA GLY A 137 -5.54 20.17 11.32
C GLY A 137 -5.63 19.77 9.85
N THR A 138 -4.49 19.75 9.19
CA THR A 138 -4.39 19.45 7.77
C THR A 138 -3.62 18.16 7.50
N MET A 139 -3.84 17.62 6.29
CA MET A 139 -3.02 16.54 5.74
C MET A 139 -2.10 17.10 4.65
N LEU A 140 -0.80 16.80 4.76
CA LEU A 140 0.17 17.02 3.69
C LEU A 140 0.42 15.72 2.93
N ARG A 141 0.38 15.81 1.62
CA ARG A 141 0.79 14.73 0.72
C ARG A 141 2.06 15.12 0.02
N ASP A 142 3.06 14.26 0.08
CA ASP A 142 4.37 14.45 -0.56
C ASP A 142 4.93 15.86 -0.27
N PRO A 143 5.24 16.15 1.02
CA PRO A 143 5.66 17.48 1.43
C PRO A 143 6.96 17.88 0.76
N ASP A 144 7.03 19.14 0.32
CA ASP A 144 8.23 19.72 -0.30
C ASP A 144 9.45 19.55 0.62
N GLY A 145 10.56 19.15 0.04
CA GLY A 145 11.84 18.99 0.75
C GLY A 145 11.98 17.68 1.55
N LEU A 146 10.96 16.83 1.60
CA LEU A 146 11.08 15.47 2.15
C LEU A 146 11.37 14.48 1.01
N ALA A 147 12.62 14.08 0.85
CA ALA A 147 12.99 13.05 -0.11
C ALA A 147 12.36 11.70 0.28
N ILE A 148 12.09 10.83 -0.70
CA ILE A 148 11.64 9.45 -0.45
C ILE A 148 12.60 8.78 0.52
N TYR A 149 12.08 8.28 1.63
CA TYR A 149 12.85 7.72 2.74
C TYR A 149 12.49 6.27 3.07
N VAL A 150 11.59 5.68 2.28
CA VAL A 150 11.11 4.31 2.47
C VAL A 150 11.20 3.56 1.14
N ASP A 151 11.80 2.38 1.16
CA ASP A 151 11.72 1.38 0.11
C ASP A 151 10.60 0.40 0.46
N HIS A 152 9.66 0.18 -0.45
CA HIS A 152 8.56 -0.77 -0.32
C HIS A 152 8.86 -2.03 -1.11
N ALA A 153 8.86 -3.16 -0.42
CA ALA A 153 9.15 -4.49 -0.93
C ALA A 153 10.46 -4.57 -1.77
N PRO A 154 11.62 -4.22 -1.20
CA PRO A 154 12.88 -4.26 -1.95
C PRO A 154 13.35 -5.70 -2.28
N ASP A 155 12.87 -6.72 -1.57
CA ASP A 155 13.24 -8.13 -1.78
C ASP A 155 12.03 -9.06 -1.56
N PRO A 156 10.94 -8.93 -2.34
CA PRO A 156 9.74 -9.74 -2.14
C PRO A 156 9.97 -11.17 -2.60
N ASP A 157 9.53 -12.14 -1.80
CA ASP A 157 9.45 -13.52 -2.23
C ASP A 157 8.33 -13.74 -3.29
N ARG A 158 8.29 -14.93 -3.88
CA ARG A 158 7.29 -15.27 -4.92
C ARG A 158 5.85 -15.20 -4.42
N TYR A 159 5.60 -15.58 -3.15
CA TYR A 159 4.27 -15.52 -2.56
C TYR A 159 3.85 -14.07 -2.30
N GLN A 160 4.75 -13.27 -1.78
CA GLN A 160 4.52 -11.85 -1.53
C GLN A 160 4.22 -11.10 -2.83
N ALA A 161 4.98 -11.36 -3.89
CA ALA A 161 4.71 -10.80 -5.22
C ALA A 161 3.36 -11.26 -5.78
N PHE A 162 2.99 -12.54 -5.60
CA PHE A 162 1.68 -13.07 -5.97
C PHE A 162 0.56 -12.36 -5.19
N HIS A 163 0.71 -12.24 -3.87
CA HIS A 163 -0.25 -11.56 -3.01
C HIS A 163 -0.43 -10.08 -3.38
N PHE A 164 0.65 -9.38 -3.71
CA PHE A 164 0.56 -7.99 -4.19
C PHE A 164 -0.34 -7.88 -5.43
N GLY A 165 -0.14 -8.72 -6.44
CA GLY A 165 -0.96 -8.72 -7.65
C GLY A 165 -2.43 -9.03 -7.38
N PHE A 166 -2.68 -10.03 -6.52
CA PHE A 166 -4.02 -10.36 -6.03
C PHE A 166 -4.67 -9.16 -5.32
N HIS A 167 -4.01 -8.62 -4.31
CA HIS A 167 -4.51 -7.53 -3.47
C HIS A 167 -4.82 -6.27 -4.28
N ARG A 168 -3.89 -5.83 -5.14
CA ARG A 168 -4.09 -4.65 -6.00
C ARG A 168 -5.25 -4.83 -6.99
N THR A 169 -5.40 -6.02 -7.56
CA THR A 169 -6.51 -6.30 -8.50
C THR A 169 -7.84 -6.36 -7.76
N LEU A 170 -7.90 -6.98 -6.60
CA LEU A 170 -9.08 -7.02 -5.75
C LEU A 170 -9.51 -5.59 -5.35
N LYS A 171 -8.58 -4.76 -4.90
CA LYS A 171 -8.80 -3.34 -4.58
C LYS A 171 -9.37 -2.56 -5.77
N LEU A 172 -8.79 -2.74 -6.95
CA LEU A 172 -9.29 -2.12 -8.18
C LEU A 172 -10.73 -2.52 -8.48
N MET A 173 -11.06 -3.82 -8.40
CA MET A 173 -12.41 -4.32 -8.66
C MET A 173 -13.44 -3.79 -7.67
N GLN A 174 -13.07 -3.67 -6.40
CA GLN A 174 -13.92 -3.09 -5.37
C GLN A 174 -14.16 -1.60 -5.56
N MET A 175 -13.12 -0.84 -5.89
CA MET A 175 -13.27 0.57 -6.22
C MET A 175 -14.25 0.79 -7.39
N ILE A 176 -14.22 -0.10 -8.38
CA ILE A 176 -15.17 -0.07 -9.50
C ILE A 176 -16.58 -0.39 -9.00
N LYS A 177 -16.76 -1.44 -8.19
CA LYS A 177 -18.04 -1.87 -7.62
C LYS A 177 -18.65 -0.78 -6.74
N ASN A 178 -17.84 -0.19 -5.86
CA ASN A 178 -18.26 0.84 -4.91
C ASN A 178 -18.33 2.24 -5.53
N LYS A 179 -18.19 2.35 -6.86
CA LYS A 179 -18.30 3.60 -7.61
C LYS A 179 -17.36 4.71 -7.11
N GLN A 180 -16.18 4.35 -6.63
CA GLN A 180 -15.14 5.31 -6.24
C GLN A 180 -14.80 6.28 -7.39
N SER A 181 -14.17 7.41 -7.08
CA SER A 181 -13.85 8.41 -8.10
C SER A 181 -13.02 7.82 -9.25
N ALA A 182 -13.22 8.33 -10.45
CA ALA A 182 -12.48 7.90 -11.63
C ALA A 182 -10.96 8.01 -11.44
N ARG A 183 -10.51 9.06 -10.75
CA ARG A 183 -9.09 9.32 -10.45
C ARG A 183 -8.48 8.22 -9.57
N HIS A 184 -9.20 7.77 -8.54
CA HIS A 184 -8.71 6.68 -7.68
C HIS A 184 -8.63 5.34 -8.43
N ILE A 185 -9.65 5.03 -9.25
CA ILE A 185 -9.65 3.81 -10.08
C ILE A 185 -8.48 3.86 -11.08
N GLN A 186 -8.23 5.00 -11.71
CA GLN A 186 -7.12 5.19 -12.65
C GLN A 186 -5.76 5.01 -11.98
N TYR A 187 -5.59 5.53 -10.77
CA TYR A 187 -4.36 5.37 -9.99
C TYR A 187 -4.06 3.90 -9.70
N GLN A 188 -5.03 3.12 -9.22
CA GLN A 188 -4.84 1.69 -8.93
C GLN A 188 -4.59 0.86 -10.21
N LEU A 189 -5.27 1.20 -11.30
CA LEU A 189 -4.99 0.59 -12.60
C LEU A 189 -3.57 0.91 -13.08
N GLY A 190 -3.10 2.12 -12.84
CA GLY A 190 -1.74 2.56 -13.14
C GLY A 190 -0.69 1.67 -12.46
N ILE A 191 -0.83 1.42 -11.17
CA ILE A 191 0.08 0.56 -10.40
C ILE A 191 0.19 -0.84 -11.03
N LEU A 192 -0.94 -1.48 -11.37
CA LEU A 192 -0.92 -2.80 -12.02
C LEU A 192 -0.24 -2.80 -13.39
N LYS A 193 -0.49 -1.77 -14.20
CA LYS A 193 0.15 -1.61 -15.51
C LYS A 193 1.64 -1.34 -15.41
N ASP A 194 2.04 -0.55 -14.42
CA ASP A 194 3.45 -0.22 -14.20
C ASP A 194 4.24 -1.47 -13.75
N ALA A 195 3.66 -2.28 -12.84
CA ALA A 195 4.25 -3.56 -12.43
C ALA A 195 4.40 -4.53 -13.62
N GLU A 196 3.37 -4.65 -14.47
CA GLU A 196 3.44 -5.47 -15.68
C GLU A 196 4.50 -4.95 -16.66
N THR A 197 4.53 -3.63 -16.88
CA THR A 197 5.49 -3.00 -17.80
C THR A 197 6.93 -3.16 -17.30
N TYR A 198 7.14 -3.02 -15.99
CA TYR A 198 8.45 -3.22 -15.38
C TYR A 198 8.91 -4.67 -15.53
N TYR A 199 8.04 -5.65 -15.21
CA TYR A 199 8.35 -7.06 -15.41
C TYR A 199 8.71 -7.39 -16.86
N GLU A 200 7.97 -6.86 -17.83
CA GLU A 200 8.21 -7.14 -19.27
C GLU A 200 9.52 -6.56 -19.79
N LYS A 201 10.04 -5.50 -19.17
CA LYS A 201 11.30 -4.86 -19.58
C LYS A 201 12.49 -5.49 -18.87
N ASP A 202 12.68 -5.12 -17.61
CA ASP A 202 13.90 -5.41 -16.86
C ASP A 202 13.60 -5.81 -15.41
N GLY A 203 12.33 -6.04 -15.06
CA GLY A 203 11.92 -6.33 -13.68
C GLY A 203 12.34 -7.73 -13.22
N PRO A 204 12.47 -7.92 -11.88
CA PRO A 204 12.75 -9.21 -11.29
C PRO A 204 11.75 -10.28 -11.70
N GLU A 205 12.22 -11.52 -11.84
CA GLU A 205 11.38 -12.66 -12.23
C GLU A 205 10.22 -12.91 -11.26
N THR A 206 10.38 -12.59 -9.97
CA THR A 206 9.33 -12.67 -8.96
C THR A 206 8.09 -11.86 -9.34
N LEU A 207 8.23 -10.73 -10.06
CA LEU A 207 7.10 -9.90 -10.50
C LEU A 207 6.19 -10.61 -11.50
N GLY A 208 6.63 -11.65 -12.16
CA GLY A 208 5.77 -12.50 -12.97
C GLY A 208 4.62 -13.09 -12.17
N MET A 209 4.83 -13.38 -10.88
CA MET A 209 3.78 -13.83 -9.97
C MET A 209 2.72 -12.76 -9.72
N THR A 210 3.10 -11.48 -9.65
CA THR A 210 2.18 -10.33 -9.56
C THR A 210 1.21 -10.32 -10.75
N VAL A 211 1.75 -10.49 -11.96
CA VAL A 211 0.94 -10.48 -13.18
C VAL A 211 0.02 -11.69 -13.26
N LEU A 212 0.51 -12.89 -12.91
CA LEU A 212 -0.29 -14.11 -12.90
C LEU A 212 -1.45 -14.04 -11.88
N ALA A 213 -1.19 -13.55 -10.68
CA ALA A 213 -2.23 -13.36 -9.66
C ALA A 213 -3.32 -12.40 -10.14
N ALA A 214 -2.92 -11.27 -10.71
CA ALA A 214 -3.84 -10.30 -11.29
C ALA A 214 -4.70 -10.91 -12.41
N ASP A 215 -4.13 -11.80 -13.23
CA ASP A 215 -4.86 -12.53 -14.26
C ASP A 215 -5.87 -13.52 -13.69
N LEU A 216 -5.51 -14.27 -12.64
CA LEU A 216 -6.42 -15.19 -11.97
C LEU A 216 -7.65 -14.47 -11.40
N VAL A 217 -7.45 -13.32 -10.77
CA VAL A 217 -8.56 -12.49 -10.25
C VAL A 217 -9.44 -11.99 -11.40
N ARG A 218 -8.85 -11.46 -12.46
CA ARG A 218 -9.60 -10.93 -13.62
C ARG A 218 -10.44 -11.99 -14.34
N ARG A 219 -9.95 -13.22 -14.38
CA ARG A 219 -10.68 -14.35 -14.98
C ARG A 219 -11.71 -14.99 -14.05
N GLY A 220 -11.79 -14.54 -12.77
CA GLY A 220 -12.67 -15.14 -11.78
C GLY A 220 -12.19 -16.51 -11.27
N GLU A 221 -10.93 -16.87 -11.53
CA GLU A 221 -10.33 -18.12 -11.04
C GLU A 221 -9.85 -17.99 -9.59
N LEU A 222 -9.62 -16.77 -9.12
CA LEU A 222 -9.34 -16.42 -7.75
C LEU A 222 -10.39 -15.42 -7.27
N THR A 223 -11.30 -15.87 -6.40
CA THR A 223 -12.50 -15.13 -5.97
C THR A 223 -12.51 -14.79 -4.48
N ALA A 224 -11.34 -14.84 -3.82
CA ALA A 224 -11.22 -14.46 -2.41
C ALA A 224 -11.78 -13.04 -2.18
N LYS A 225 -12.50 -12.86 -1.08
CA LYS A 225 -13.22 -11.63 -0.77
C LYS A 225 -12.44 -10.69 0.16
N THR A 226 -11.44 -11.23 0.85
CA THR A 226 -10.59 -10.47 1.79
C THR A 226 -9.17 -10.35 1.23
N GLY A 227 -8.49 -9.26 1.62
CA GLY A 227 -7.11 -9.00 1.24
C GLY A 227 -6.08 -9.70 2.14
N ASP A 228 -6.52 -10.57 3.04
CA ASP A 228 -5.64 -11.24 4.00
C ASP A 228 -4.59 -12.10 3.32
N LYS A 229 -3.34 -11.96 3.74
CA LYS A 229 -2.21 -12.73 3.20
C LYS A 229 -2.36 -14.23 3.50
N ASN A 230 -2.96 -14.58 4.62
CA ASN A 230 -3.21 -15.96 5.06
C ASN A 230 -4.56 -16.51 4.55
N ASN A 231 -5.12 -15.94 3.50
CA ASN A 231 -6.37 -16.43 2.93
C ASN A 231 -6.16 -17.77 2.21
N ALA A 232 -6.83 -18.81 2.67
CA ALA A 232 -6.68 -20.18 2.15
C ALA A 232 -6.94 -20.30 0.63
N GLN A 233 -7.81 -19.47 0.05
CA GLN A 233 -8.04 -19.47 -1.40
C GLN A 233 -6.84 -18.88 -2.16
N VAL A 234 -6.21 -17.84 -1.59
CA VAL A 234 -5.01 -17.20 -2.17
C VAL A 234 -3.84 -18.17 -2.12
N GLU A 235 -3.60 -18.79 -0.96
CA GLU A 235 -2.56 -19.82 -0.81
C GLU A 235 -2.77 -21.01 -1.76
N ALA A 236 -4.00 -21.54 -1.84
CA ALA A 236 -4.30 -22.64 -2.72
C ALA A 236 -4.12 -22.29 -4.21
N ALA A 237 -4.40 -21.06 -4.60
CA ALA A 237 -4.13 -20.57 -5.95
C ALA A 237 -2.63 -20.44 -6.23
N PHE A 238 -1.86 -19.94 -5.26
CA PHE A 238 -0.41 -19.83 -5.36
C PHE A 238 0.25 -21.21 -5.48
N ARG A 239 -0.11 -22.18 -4.63
CA ARG A 239 0.45 -23.55 -4.66
C ARG A 239 0.35 -24.23 -6.01
N LYS A 240 -0.63 -23.87 -6.85
CA LYS A 240 -0.77 -24.42 -8.21
C LYS A 240 0.29 -23.89 -9.19
N ILE A 241 0.97 -22.81 -8.83
CA ILE A 241 1.93 -22.12 -9.70
C ILE A 241 3.28 -21.85 -9.05
N GLU A 242 3.44 -22.11 -7.74
CA GLU A 242 4.67 -21.82 -6.98
C GLU A 242 5.93 -22.44 -7.60
N ASN A 243 5.79 -23.67 -8.14
CA ASN A 243 6.89 -24.44 -8.72
C ASN A 243 7.10 -24.19 -10.23
N LEU A 244 6.41 -23.22 -10.82
CA LEU A 244 6.68 -22.86 -12.22
C LEU A 244 8.09 -22.30 -12.34
N SER A 245 8.84 -22.75 -13.37
CA SER A 245 10.09 -22.09 -13.73
C SER A 245 9.81 -20.67 -14.26
N ASP A 246 10.82 -19.83 -14.23
CA ASP A 246 10.69 -18.45 -14.73
C ASP A 246 10.26 -18.41 -16.21
N ASP A 247 10.77 -19.33 -17.03
CA ASP A 247 10.33 -19.47 -18.42
C ASP A 247 8.85 -19.84 -18.53
N GLN A 248 8.37 -20.73 -17.66
CA GLN A 248 6.94 -21.08 -17.62
C GLN A 248 6.08 -19.91 -17.18
N VAL A 249 6.54 -19.13 -16.20
CA VAL A 249 5.90 -17.88 -15.78
C VAL A 249 5.85 -16.89 -16.94
N ARG A 250 6.99 -16.60 -17.60
CA ARG A 250 7.07 -15.71 -18.77
C ARG A 250 6.12 -16.16 -19.88
N LYS A 251 6.09 -17.45 -20.19
CA LYS A 251 5.19 -18.00 -21.19
C LYS A 251 3.71 -17.73 -20.84
N ARG A 252 3.30 -18.01 -19.60
CA ARG A 252 1.91 -17.77 -19.15
C ARG A 252 1.55 -16.28 -19.17
N VAL A 253 2.44 -15.41 -18.71
CA VAL A 253 2.25 -13.96 -18.75
C VAL A 253 2.06 -13.47 -20.19
N ARG A 254 2.89 -13.92 -21.14
CA ARG A 254 2.75 -13.59 -22.57
C ARG A 254 1.42 -14.07 -23.17
N MET A 255 1.01 -15.30 -22.85
CA MET A 255 -0.28 -15.84 -23.31
C MET A 255 -1.48 -15.06 -22.77
N GLY A 256 -1.42 -14.53 -21.55
CA GLY A 256 -2.46 -13.70 -20.95
C GLY A 256 -2.53 -12.27 -21.49
N LYS A 257 -1.46 -11.77 -22.14
CA LYS A 257 -1.33 -10.36 -22.54
C LYS A 257 -2.47 -9.82 -23.42
N PRO A 258 -2.96 -10.53 -24.48
CA PRO A 258 -4.06 -10.01 -25.30
C PRO A 258 -5.34 -9.77 -24.49
N ALA A 259 -5.69 -10.69 -23.59
CA ALA A 259 -6.87 -10.56 -22.75
C ALA A 259 -6.73 -9.41 -21.73
N ARG A 260 -5.52 -9.24 -21.15
CA ARG A 260 -5.21 -8.10 -20.26
C ARG A 260 -5.34 -6.77 -20.98
N MET A 261 -4.74 -6.64 -22.16
CA MET A 261 -4.80 -5.41 -22.95
C MET A 261 -6.25 -5.04 -23.29
N LEU A 262 -7.08 -6.01 -23.66
CA LEU A 262 -8.50 -5.78 -23.91
C LEU A 262 -9.23 -5.33 -22.63
N ALA A 263 -8.96 -5.98 -21.49
CA ALA A 263 -9.55 -5.62 -20.21
C ALA A 263 -9.15 -4.20 -19.78
N TYR A 264 -7.89 -3.83 -19.94
CA TYR A 264 -7.40 -2.46 -19.65
C TYR A 264 -8.03 -1.43 -20.57
N TRP A 265 -8.14 -1.71 -21.87
CA TRP A 265 -8.80 -0.82 -22.82
C TRP A 265 -10.27 -0.57 -22.45
N TRP A 266 -11.02 -1.63 -22.16
CA TRP A 266 -12.41 -1.54 -21.69
C TRP A 266 -12.54 -0.71 -20.40
N LEU A 267 -11.66 -0.95 -19.46
CA LEU A 267 -11.66 -0.23 -18.19
C LEU A 267 -11.33 1.25 -18.37
N LEU A 268 -10.32 1.58 -19.18
CA LEU A 268 -9.97 2.97 -19.50
C LEU A 268 -11.13 3.72 -20.19
N LEU A 269 -11.86 3.06 -21.10
CA LEU A 269 -13.05 3.66 -21.71
C LEU A 269 -14.14 3.95 -20.66
N ARG A 270 -14.37 3.05 -19.71
CA ARG A 270 -15.31 3.27 -18.60
C ARG A 270 -14.88 4.42 -17.70
N ILE A 271 -13.60 4.48 -17.33
CA ILE A 271 -13.02 5.56 -16.53
C ILE A 271 -13.22 6.89 -17.26
N ARG A 272 -12.84 7.00 -18.54
CA ARG A 272 -12.99 8.21 -19.33
C ARG A 272 -14.44 8.71 -19.34
N ARG A 273 -15.42 7.85 -19.63
CA ARG A 273 -16.84 8.19 -19.60
C ARG A 273 -17.30 8.64 -18.21
N LYS A 274 -16.70 8.11 -17.14
CA LYS A 274 -17.00 8.53 -15.76
C LYS A 274 -16.43 9.89 -15.45
N VAL A 275 -15.18 10.18 -15.82
CA VAL A 275 -14.56 11.51 -15.71
C VAL A 275 -15.43 12.57 -16.39
N GLU A 276 -15.78 12.34 -17.66
CA GLU A 276 -16.61 13.25 -18.44
C GLU A 276 -17.99 13.55 -17.79
N ARG A 277 -18.56 12.57 -17.06
CA ARG A 277 -19.81 12.76 -16.30
C ARG A 277 -19.58 13.58 -15.03
N GLU A 278 -18.52 13.27 -14.28
CA GLU A 278 -18.15 14.00 -13.06
C GLU A 278 -17.86 15.46 -13.36
N GLU A 279 -17.10 15.75 -14.43
CA GLU A 279 -16.82 17.11 -14.88
C GLU A 279 -18.07 17.88 -15.30
N ARG A 280 -18.99 17.24 -16.05
CA ARG A 280 -20.28 17.86 -16.41
C ARG A 280 -21.16 18.16 -15.21
N GLN A 281 -21.11 17.32 -14.17
CA GLN A 281 -21.87 17.53 -12.94
C GLN A 281 -21.30 18.71 -12.14
N ILE A 282 -19.96 18.82 -12.05
CA ILE A 282 -19.29 19.96 -11.40
C ILE A 282 -19.62 21.28 -12.15
N ALA A 283 -19.59 21.26 -13.49
CA ALA A 283 -19.91 22.43 -14.30
C ALA A 283 -21.36 22.89 -14.19
N ARG A 284 -22.31 21.98 -13.89
CA ARG A 284 -23.72 22.32 -13.67
C ARG A 284 -24.01 22.86 -12.27
N ASN A 285 -23.14 22.57 -11.29
CA ASN A 285 -23.29 23.00 -9.90
C ASN A 285 -22.54 24.31 -9.58
N ARG A 286 -21.84 24.87 -10.58
CA ARG A 286 -21.24 26.21 -10.57
C ARG A 286 -22.13 27.20 -11.31
#